data_88a0f1df06db3455562a0ecf6681a3ae
#
_entry.id   88a0f1df06db3455562a0ecf6681a3ae
#
_cell.length_a   1.000
_cell.length_b   1.000
_cell.length_c   1.000
_cell.angle_alpha   90.00
_cell.angle_beta   90.00
_cell.angle_gamma   90.00
#
_symmetry.space_group_name_H-M   'P 1'
#
loop_
_entity.id
_entity.type
_entity.pdbx_description
1 polymer ?
#
loop_
_entity_poly.entity_id
_entity_poly.type
_entity_poly.pdbx_seq_one_letter_code
_entity_poly.pdbx_strand_id
1 'polypeptide(L)'
;MNSMRDKNTVRELLQSFEQDVSSEYLFRNIPKAQFLRDLQHDIAHPNTIFQGENGTCGAAVLCKYLVEEHVVVYVEMALSLYKNGTFTRNKLHLSIPKSMLKEINERLQSMTINSISAIMQGALTHHQNLLLSYNALKHGSGCRSFMWQWYPSKFIKQLLDIPVKMLL
;
A
#
# COMPACT_ATOMS: atom_id res chain seq x y z
N MET A 1 -17.37 6.85 -3.77
CA MET A 1 -17.43 8.31 -4.15
C MET A 1 -16.95 9.14 -2.98
N ASN A 2 -15.72 9.69 -3.07
CA ASN A 2 -15.08 10.40 -1.95
C ASN A 2 -15.83 11.71 -1.63
N SER A 3 -16.24 11.88 -0.37
CA SER A 3 -16.94 13.09 0.10
C SER A 3 -16.00 14.31 0.09
N MET A 4 -16.58 15.52 0.14
CA MET A 4 -15.78 16.75 0.30
C MET A 4 -14.95 16.72 1.59
N ARG A 5 -15.47 16.08 2.64
CA ARG A 5 -14.78 15.87 3.92
C ARG A 5 -13.52 15.00 3.71
N ASP A 6 -13.62 13.90 2.94
CA ASP A 6 -12.48 13.02 2.69
C ASP A 6 -11.37 13.76 1.94
N LYS A 7 -11.72 14.59 0.96
CA LYS A 7 -10.76 15.42 0.22
C LYS A 7 -10.01 16.40 1.11
N ASN A 8 -10.69 17.03 2.07
CA ASN A 8 -10.05 17.94 3.03
C ASN A 8 -9.13 17.18 3.97
N THR A 9 -9.56 16.04 4.52
CA THR A 9 -8.72 15.19 5.37
C THR A 9 -7.47 14.70 4.64
N VAL A 10 -7.61 14.25 3.39
CA VAL A 10 -6.46 13.84 2.56
C VAL A 10 -5.48 15.00 2.38
N ARG A 11 -5.99 16.21 2.08
CA ARG A 11 -5.13 17.40 1.93
C ARG A 11 -4.36 17.70 3.21
N GLU A 12 -5.03 17.67 4.37
CA GLU A 12 -4.40 17.90 5.67
C GLU A 12 -3.32 16.87 5.97
N LEU A 13 -3.58 15.58 5.71
CA LEU A 13 -2.60 14.50 5.88
C LEU A 13 -1.36 14.73 5.00
N LEU A 14 -1.54 15.04 3.73
CA LEU A 14 -0.44 15.28 2.80
C LEU A 14 0.37 16.52 3.19
N GLN A 15 -0.29 17.61 3.57
CA GLN A 15 0.38 18.84 4.01
C GLN A 15 1.15 18.62 5.31
N SER A 16 0.55 17.95 6.29
CA SER A 16 1.23 17.62 7.55
C SER A 16 2.47 16.75 7.30
N PHE A 17 2.35 15.77 6.41
CA PHE A 17 3.48 14.93 6.05
C PHE A 17 4.55 15.70 5.27
N GLU A 18 4.17 16.60 4.36
CA GLU A 18 5.11 17.45 3.63
C GLU A 18 5.93 18.35 4.56
N GLN A 19 5.31 18.87 5.61
CA GLN A 19 5.95 19.72 6.63
C GLN A 19 6.77 18.93 7.66
N ASP A 20 6.61 17.60 7.72
CA ASP A 20 7.39 16.76 8.62
C ASP A 20 8.87 16.83 8.26
N VAL A 21 9.65 17.46 9.12
CA VAL A 21 11.12 17.64 8.96
C VAL A 21 11.93 16.44 9.44
N SER A 22 11.28 15.35 9.87
CA SER A 22 12.00 14.14 10.26
C SER A 22 12.84 13.62 9.08
N SER A 23 14.13 13.44 9.30
CA SER A 23 15.10 13.00 8.28
C SER A 23 15.18 11.48 8.13
N GLU A 24 14.52 10.73 9.02
CA GLU A 24 14.64 9.28 9.07
C GLU A 24 13.37 8.61 8.51
N TYR A 25 13.35 8.44 7.19
CA TYR A 25 12.38 7.56 6.53
C TYR A 25 13.00 6.19 6.26
N LEU A 26 12.16 5.15 6.37
CA LEU A 26 12.60 3.77 6.18
C LEU A 26 13.14 3.52 4.76
N PHE A 27 12.55 4.17 3.77
CA PHE A 27 12.94 4.03 2.35
C PHE A 27 13.91 5.14 1.92
N ARG A 28 15.19 4.96 2.23
CA ARG A 28 16.25 5.98 2.01
C ARG A 28 16.44 6.37 0.54
N ASN A 29 16.17 5.45 -0.39
CA ASN A 29 16.36 5.67 -1.83
C ASN A 29 15.07 6.14 -2.54
N ILE A 30 14.01 6.41 -1.79
CA ILE A 30 12.80 7.03 -2.29
C ILE A 30 12.71 8.44 -1.69
N PRO A 31 13.05 9.50 -2.45
CA PRO A 31 12.89 10.85 -1.97
C PRO A 31 11.44 11.14 -1.59
N LYS A 32 11.21 11.83 -0.47
CA LYS A 32 9.88 12.20 0.02
C LYS A 32 9.03 12.89 -1.06
N ALA A 33 9.66 13.80 -1.83
CA ALA A 33 8.97 14.49 -2.91
C ALA A 33 8.50 13.53 -4.04
N GLN A 34 9.28 12.48 -4.35
CA GLN A 34 8.87 11.45 -5.30
C GLN A 34 7.71 10.64 -4.74
N PHE A 35 7.83 10.18 -3.50
CA PHE A 35 6.77 9.43 -2.83
C PHE A 35 5.44 10.20 -2.82
N LEU A 36 5.46 11.50 -2.48
CA LEU A 36 4.27 12.34 -2.48
C LEU A 36 3.67 12.53 -3.88
N ARG A 37 4.50 12.72 -4.92
CA ARG A 37 4.02 12.80 -6.31
C ARG A 37 3.34 11.49 -6.73
N ASP A 38 3.96 10.35 -6.46
CA ASP A 38 3.41 9.03 -6.80
C ASP A 38 2.07 8.80 -6.07
N LEU A 39 1.99 9.17 -4.78
CA LEU A 39 0.76 9.05 -3.99
C LEU A 39 -0.36 9.96 -4.52
N GLN A 40 -0.05 11.21 -4.84
CA GLN A 40 -1.01 12.15 -5.43
C GLN A 40 -1.48 11.68 -6.82
N HIS A 41 -0.59 11.08 -7.60
CA HIS A 41 -0.93 10.49 -8.89
C HIS A 41 -1.92 9.33 -8.73
N ASP A 42 -1.67 8.39 -7.82
CA ASP A 42 -2.58 7.26 -7.56
C ASP A 42 -3.97 7.75 -7.12
N ILE A 43 -4.03 8.79 -6.26
CA ILE A 43 -5.29 9.40 -5.81
C ILE A 43 -6.06 10.04 -6.98
N ALA A 44 -5.36 10.72 -7.87
CA ALA A 44 -5.97 11.40 -9.02
C ALA A 44 -6.36 10.43 -10.13
N HIS A 45 -5.63 9.32 -10.28
CA HIS A 45 -5.75 8.39 -11.39
C HIS A 45 -5.78 6.92 -10.92
N PRO A 46 -6.79 6.48 -10.13
CA PRO A 46 -6.82 5.14 -9.56
C PRO A 46 -6.77 4.02 -10.61
N ASN A 47 -7.23 4.29 -11.83
CA ASN A 47 -7.17 3.34 -12.95
C ASN A 47 -5.75 3.07 -13.45
N THR A 48 -4.76 3.88 -13.09
CA THR A 48 -3.35 3.69 -13.45
C THR A 48 -2.58 2.87 -12.44
N ILE A 49 -3.19 2.49 -11.31
CA ILE A 49 -2.58 1.60 -10.32
C ILE A 49 -2.35 0.24 -10.98
N PHE A 50 -1.10 -0.07 -11.25
CA PHE A 50 -0.68 -1.21 -12.03
C PHE A 50 0.24 -2.13 -11.22
N GLN A 51 0.14 -3.43 -11.45
CA GLN A 51 0.94 -4.45 -10.76
C GLN A 51 2.37 -4.61 -11.31
N GLY A 52 2.66 -4.08 -12.50
CA GLY A 52 3.88 -4.39 -13.22
C GLY A 52 3.97 -5.88 -13.56
N GLU A 53 5.20 -6.39 -13.62
CA GLU A 53 5.49 -7.82 -13.88
C GLU A 53 5.52 -8.66 -12.58
N ASN A 54 5.11 -8.09 -11.44
CA ASN A 54 5.38 -8.67 -10.11
C ASN A 54 4.29 -9.64 -9.62
N GLY A 55 3.26 -9.93 -10.41
CA GLY A 55 2.20 -10.87 -10.03
C GLY A 55 1.36 -10.43 -8.82
N THR A 56 1.27 -9.12 -8.55
CA THR A 56 0.53 -8.55 -7.43
C THR A 56 -0.88 -8.07 -7.83
N CYS A 57 -1.50 -8.70 -8.83
CA CYS A 57 -2.79 -8.29 -9.39
C CYS A 57 -3.89 -8.10 -8.33
N GLY A 58 -4.03 -9.01 -7.39
CA GLY A 58 -5.00 -8.89 -6.31
C GLY A 58 -4.71 -7.71 -5.38
N ALA A 59 -3.43 -7.44 -5.07
CA ALA A 59 -3.04 -6.30 -4.28
C ALA A 59 -3.27 -4.97 -5.02
N ALA A 60 -3.02 -4.92 -6.33
CA ALA A 60 -3.30 -3.75 -7.15
C ALA A 60 -4.80 -3.43 -7.20
N VAL A 61 -5.66 -4.46 -7.38
CA VAL A 61 -7.12 -4.30 -7.32
C VAL A 61 -7.57 -3.78 -5.95
N LEU A 62 -6.98 -4.30 -4.86
CA LEU A 62 -7.30 -3.84 -3.52
C LEU A 62 -6.85 -2.39 -3.28
N CYS A 63 -5.66 -2.00 -3.76
CA CYS A 63 -5.20 -0.61 -3.72
C CYS A 63 -6.17 0.32 -4.47
N LYS A 64 -6.57 -0.05 -5.70
CA LYS A 64 -7.54 0.70 -6.47
C LYS A 64 -8.86 0.88 -5.71
N TYR A 65 -9.41 -0.20 -5.17
CA TYR A 65 -10.62 -0.15 -4.35
C TYR A 65 -10.49 0.80 -3.16
N LEU A 66 -9.36 0.76 -2.45
CA LEU A 66 -9.11 1.65 -1.32
C LEU A 66 -9.04 3.12 -1.74
N VAL A 67 -8.43 3.44 -2.88
CA VAL A 67 -8.41 4.82 -3.40
C VAL A 67 -9.81 5.30 -3.76
N GLU A 68 -10.62 4.45 -4.39
CA GLU A 68 -11.96 4.81 -4.87
C GLU A 68 -12.96 4.96 -3.72
N GLU A 69 -12.94 4.07 -2.72
CA GLU A 69 -13.97 3.99 -1.68
C GLU A 69 -13.48 4.45 -0.29
N HIS A 70 -12.17 4.38 -0.01
CA HIS A 70 -11.58 4.63 1.30
C HIS A 70 -10.27 5.43 1.21
N VAL A 71 -10.28 6.53 0.43
CA VAL A 71 -9.07 7.30 0.10
C VAL A 71 -8.27 7.77 1.33
N VAL A 72 -8.94 8.19 2.39
CA VAL A 72 -8.29 8.60 3.65
C VAL A 72 -7.47 7.45 4.23
N VAL A 73 -8.05 6.25 4.27
CA VAL A 73 -7.37 5.05 4.78
C VAL A 73 -6.19 4.66 3.88
N TYR A 74 -6.35 4.78 2.56
CA TYR A 74 -5.26 4.53 1.62
C TYR A 74 -4.07 5.45 1.87
N VAL A 75 -4.32 6.75 2.06
CA VAL A 75 -3.29 7.75 2.36
C VAL A 75 -2.62 7.48 3.70
N GLU A 76 -3.39 7.27 4.79
CA GLU A 76 -2.85 6.93 6.10
C GLU A 76 -1.94 5.69 6.04
N MET A 77 -2.37 4.65 5.34
CA MET A 77 -1.62 3.41 5.15
C MET A 77 -0.32 3.66 4.38
N ALA A 78 -0.38 4.39 3.26
CA ALA A 78 0.80 4.71 2.46
C ALA A 78 1.83 5.51 3.26
N LEU A 79 1.40 6.57 3.95
CA LEU A 79 2.27 7.41 4.79
C LEU A 79 2.92 6.60 5.93
N SER A 80 2.15 5.76 6.62
CA SER A 80 2.64 4.95 7.73
C SER A 80 3.64 3.89 7.27
N LEU A 81 3.36 3.19 6.18
CA LEU A 81 4.26 2.21 5.59
C LEU A 81 5.56 2.85 5.10
N TYR A 82 5.49 4.01 4.44
CA TYR A 82 6.67 4.73 3.98
C TYR A 82 7.55 5.20 5.15
N LYS A 83 6.94 5.75 6.21
CA LYS A 83 7.65 6.28 7.37
C LYS A 83 8.22 5.18 8.26
N ASN A 84 7.37 4.23 8.65
CA ASN A 84 7.64 3.28 9.73
C ASN A 84 7.78 1.82 9.24
N GLY A 85 7.44 1.52 7.99
CA GLY A 85 7.36 0.15 7.48
C GLY A 85 6.20 -0.68 8.04
N THR A 86 5.31 -0.04 8.81
CA THR A 86 4.17 -0.71 9.44
C THR A 86 2.92 0.16 9.37
N PHE A 87 1.76 -0.49 9.36
CA PHE A 87 0.46 0.17 9.48
C PHE A 87 -0.45 -0.69 10.34
N THR A 88 -1.11 -0.08 11.32
CA THR A 88 -2.07 -0.77 12.19
C THR A 88 -3.37 0.02 12.25
N ARG A 89 -4.49 -0.63 11.96
CA ARG A 89 -5.83 -0.06 12.10
C ARG A 89 -6.81 -1.17 12.45
N ASN A 90 -7.53 -1.00 13.54
CA ASN A 90 -8.43 -2.00 14.09
C ASN A 90 -7.72 -3.36 14.27
N LYS A 91 -8.19 -4.41 13.58
CA LYS A 91 -7.62 -5.77 13.63
C LYS A 91 -6.57 -6.04 12.55
N LEU A 92 -6.32 -5.06 11.67
CA LEU A 92 -5.34 -5.16 10.62
C LEU A 92 -3.97 -4.66 11.09
N HIS A 93 -2.95 -5.47 10.86
CA HIS A 93 -1.55 -5.08 11.03
C HIS A 93 -0.76 -5.46 9.79
N LEU A 94 -0.21 -4.47 9.10
CA LEU A 94 0.68 -4.66 7.94
C LEU A 94 2.11 -4.35 8.34
N SER A 95 3.06 -5.02 7.68
CA SER A 95 4.48 -4.73 7.84
C SER A 95 5.25 -5.00 6.55
N ILE A 96 6.34 -4.26 6.38
CA ILE A 96 7.29 -4.46 5.28
C ILE A 96 8.42 -5.37 5.81
N PRO A 97 8.61 -6.57 5.24
CA PRO A 97 9.69 -7.44 5.67
C PRO A 97 11.06 -6.85 5.28
N LYS A 98 12.09 -7.12 6.10
CA LYS A 98 13.46 -6.59 5.87
C LYS A 98 14.02 -6.93 4.49
N SER A 99 13.72 -8.11 3.97
CA SER A 99 14.15 -8.53 2.63
C SER A 99 13.56 -7.65 1.52
N MET A 100 12.28 -7.27 1.67
CA MET A 100 11.60 -6.41 0.70
C MET A 100 12.06 -4.95 0.82
N LEU A 101 12.26 -4.47 2.06
CA LEU A 101 12.82 -3.14 2.29
C LEU A 101 14.18 -2.98 1.60
N LYS A 102 15.06 -3.97 1.76
CA LYS A 102 16.36 -3.99 1.09
C LYS A 102 16.19 -3.91 -0.43
N GLU A 103 15.34 -4.74 -0.99
CA GLU A 103 15.10 -4.81 -2.45
C GLU A 103 14.54 -3.50 -3.01
N ILE A 104 13.55 -2.91 -2.34
CA ILE A 104 12.98 -1.61 -2.75
C ILE A 104 14.06 -0.54 -2.74
N ASN A 105 14.87 -0.48 -1.68
CA ASN A 105 15.96 0.50 -1.60
C ASN A 105 17.05 0.31 -2.67
N GLU A 106 17.31 -0.93 -3.10
CA GLU A 106 18.37 -1.21 -4.07
C GLU A 106 17.90 -1.14 -5.54
N ARG A 107 16.65 -1.45 -5.83
CA ARG A 107 16.19 -1.74 -7.19
C ARG A 107 15.00 -0.94 -7.68
N LEU A 108 14.39 -0.08 -6.86
CA LEU A 108 13.15 0.62 -7.28
C LEU A 108 13.31 1.37 -8.61
N GLN A 109 14.46 1.99 -8.86
CA GLN A 109 14.69 2.76 -10.09
C GLN A 109 14.69 1.88 -11.36
N SER A 110 14.92 0.58 -11.22
CA SER A 110 14.87 -0.40 -12.32
C SER A 110 13.52 -1.10 -12.45
N MET A 111 12.54 -0.75 -11.62
CA MET A 111 11.22 -1.38 -11.64
C MET A 111 10.25 -0.65 -12.57
N THR A 112 9.31 -1.40 -13.11
CA THR A 112 8.22 -0.89 -13.94
C THR A 112 7.05 -0.30 -13.14
N ILE A 113 7.14 -0.33 -11.80
CA ILE A 113 6.11 0.17 -10.90
C ILE A 113 6.60 1.39 -10.12
N ASN A 114 5.67 2.27 -9.73
CA ASN A 114 6.00 3.45 -8.93
C ASN A 114 6.27 3.07 -7.45
N SER A 115 6.77 4.03 -6.67
CA SER A 115 7.16 3.78 -5.27
C SER A 115 5.98 3.34 -4.40
N ILE A 116 4.78 3.89 -4.62
CA ILE A 116 3.57 3.53 -3.87
C ILE A 116 3.17 2.09 -4.17
N SER A 117 3.12 1.71 -5.44
CA SER A 117 2.81 0.34 -5.85
C SER A 117 3.78 -0.67 -5.25
N ALA A 118 5.08 -0.38 -5.24
CA ALA A 118 6.08 -1.25 -4.62
C ALA A 118 5.83 -1.44 -3.12
N ILE A 119 5.56 -0.35 -2.39
CA ILE A 119 5.36 -0.37 -0.93
C ILE A 119 4.01 -1.02 -0.58
N MET A 120 2.93 -0.53 -1.17
CA MET A 120 1.57 -0.92 -0.80
C MET A 120 1.25 -2.35 -1.22
N GLN A 121 1.45 -2.68 -2.50
CA GLN A 121 1.17 -4.01 -3.03
C GLN A 121 2.08 -5.05 -2.38
N GLY A 122 3.33 -4.68 -2.12
CA GLY A 122 4.25 -5.54 -1.40
C GLY A 122 3.80 -5.86 0.02
N ALA A 123 3.40 -4.85 0.80
CA ALA A 123 2.91 -5.04 2.17
C ALA A 123 1.64 -5.91 2.20
N LEU A 124 0.69 -5.65 1.29
CA LEU A 124 -0.56 -6.40 1.18
C LEU A 124 -0.30 -7.88 0.82
N THR A 125 0.57 -8.12 -0.15
CA THR A 125 0.90 -9.48 -0.57
C THR A 125 1.69 -10.23 0.51
N HIS A 126 2.58 -9.54 1.22
CA HIS A 126 3.29 -10.13 2.37
C HIS A 126 2.32 -10.51 3.50
N HIS A 127 1.42 -9.63 3.88
CA HIS A 127 0.42 -9.91 4.92
C HIS A 127 -0.46 -11.12 4.59
N GLN A 128 -0.84 -11.29 3.34
CA GLN A 128 -1.58 -12.47 2.91
C GLN A 128 -0.78 -13.76 3.06
N ASN A 129 0.51 -13.70 2.77
CA ASN A 129 1.39 -14.86 2.72
C ASN A 129 2.20 -15.05 4.00
N LEU A 130 1.61 -14.82 5.18
CA LEU A 130 2.29 -14.93 6.48
C LEU A 130 3.02 -16.26 6.72
N LEU A 131 2.54 -17.35 6.12
CA LEU A 131 3.16 -18.68 6.24
C LEU A 131 4.31 -18.91 5.26
N LEU A 132 4.38 -18.12 4.17
CA LEU A 132 5.39 -18.26 3.14
C LEU A 132 6.05 -16.89 2.96
N SER A 133 7.32 -16.77 3.32
CA SER A 133 8.07 -15.54 3.07
C SER A 133 7.96 -15.18 1.59
N TYR A 134 7.21 -14.12 1.29
CA TYR A 134 7.00 -13.61 -0.07
C TYR A 134 7.71 -12.27 -0.23
N ASN A 135 8.48 -12.17 -1.31
CA ASN A 135 9.03 -10.92 -1.77
C ASN A 135 8.55 -10.70 -3.20
N ALA A 136 7.63 -9.75 -3.38
CA ALA A 136 7.02 -9.41 -4.68
C ALA A 136 8.07 -9.13 -5.77
N LEU A 137 9.22 -8.62 -5.37
CA LEU A 137 10.27 -8.18 -6.27
C LEU A 137 11.20 -9.31 -6.72
N LYS A 138 11.26 -10.42 -5.94
CA LYS A 138 12.10 -11.57 -6.22
C LYS A 138 11.36 -12.74 -6.86
N HIS A 139 10.11 -12.95 -6.46
CA HIS A 139 9.40 -14.19 -6.76
C HIS A 139 8.50 -14.09 -8.00
N GLY A 140 8.38 -12.87 -8.58
CA GLY A 140 7.61 -12.66 -9.81
C GLY A 140 6.19 -13.23 -9.75
N SER A 141 5.75 -13.86 -10.82
CA SER A 141 4.38 -14.38 -11.02
C SER A 141 4.16 -15.82 -10.51
N GLY A 142 4.98 -16.32 -9.60
CA GLY A 142 4.80 -17.66 -9.02
C GLY A 142 3.56 -17.81 -8.14
N CYS A 143 3.27 -19.04 -7.69
CA CYS A 143 2.11 -19.32 -6.81
C CYS A 143 2.08 -18.52 -5.51
N ARG A 144 3.22 -17.96 -5.09
CA ARG A 144 3.35 -17.09 -3.92
C ARG A 144 2.84 -15.66 -4.16
N SER A 145 2.63 -15.26 -5.40
CA SER A 145 2.08 -13.95 -5.76
C SER A 145 0.55 -13.96 -5.85
N PHE A 146 -0.06 -15.15 -5.84
CA PHE A 146 -1.50 -15.31 -5.97
C PHE A 146 -2.22 -14.81 -4.72
N MET A 147 -3.16 -13.87 -4.88
CA MET A 147 -4.01 -13.42 -3.80
C MET A 147 -5.27 -14.29 -3.71
N TRP A 148 -5.47 -14.97 -2.57
CA TRP A 148 -6.64 -15.81 -2.34
C TRP A 148 -7.93 -15.01 -2.47
N GLN A 149 -8.95 -15.57 -3.10
CA GLN A 149 -10.23 -14.89 -3.38
C GLN A 149 -10.91 -14.34 -2.12
N TRP A 150 -10.76 -15.02 -0.98
CA TRP A 150 -11.33 -14.60 0.31
C TRP A 150 -10.53 -13.48 1.00
N TYR A 151 -9.29 -13.23 0.58
CA TYR A 151 -8.41 -12.27 1.27
C TYR A 151 -8.92 -10.83 1.21
N PRO A 152 -9.37 -10.28 0.07
CA PRO A 152 -9.88 -8.91 0.03
C PRO A 152 -11.02 -8.67 1.02
N SER A 153 -11.97 -9.60 1.11
CA SER A 153 -13.08 -9.51 2.07
C SER A 153 -12.60 -9.57 3.52
N LYS A 154 -11.66 -10.47 3.84
CA LYS A 154 -11.05 -10.56 5.17
C LYS A 154 -10.30 -9.28 5.51
N PHE A 155 -9.50 -8.76 4.57
CA PHE A 155 -8.74 -7.53 4.73
C PHE A 155 -9.66 -6.34 5.04
N ILE A 156 -10.70 -6.11 4.24
CA ILE A 156 -11.66 -5.03 4.45
C ILE A 156 -12.39 -5.16 5.78
N LYS A 157 -12.79 -6.37 6.16
CA LYS A 157 -13.39 -6.63 7.50
C LYS A 157 -12.47 -6.23 8.64
N GLN A 158 -11.21 -6.60 8.57
CA GLN A 158 -10.22 -6.26 9.60
C GLN A 158 -9.94 -4.76 9.63
N LEU A 159 -9.82 -4.13 8.46
CA LEU A 159 -9.51 -2.71 8.29
C LEU A 159 -10.63 -1.81 8.81
N LEU A 160 -11.89 -2.14 8.52
CA LEU A 160 -13.07 -1.33 8.84
C LEU A 160 -13.79 -1.79 10.12
N ASP A 161 -13.33 -2.86 10.75
CA ASP A 161 -13.99 -3.52 11.92
C ASP A 161 -15.46 -3.87 11.67
N ILE A 162 -15.78 -4.32 10.46
CA ILE A 162 -17.15 -4.69 10.07
C ILE A 162 -17.45 -6.09 10.61
N PRO A 163 -18.57 -6.27 11.36
CA PRO A 163 -18.97 -7.62 11.83
C PRO A 163 -19.30 -8.54 10.67
N VAL A 164 -18.94 -9.82 10.80
CA VAL A 164 -19.08 -10.87 9.77
C VAL A 164 -20.51 -10.99 9.20
N LYS A 165 -21.54 -10.56 9.93
CA LYS A 165 -22.95 -10.71 9.56
C LYS A 165 -23.45 -9.75 8.46
N MET A 166 -22.66 -8.77 8.02
CA MET A 166 -23.11 -7.74 7.05
C MET A 166 -22.70 -7.98 5.58
N LEU A 167 -22.07 -9.11 5.27
CA LEU A 167 -21.54 -9.37 3.91
C LEU A 167 -22.00 -10.72 3.34
N LEU A 168 -23.13 -11.26 3.82
CA LEU A 168 -23.83 -12.41 3.22
C LEU A 168 -25.11 -11.94 2.55
#